data_f9d86be6a735a782b1fa6aa769b78a29
#
_entry.id   f9d86be6a735a782b1fa6aa769b78a29
#
_cell.length_a   1.000
_cell.length_b   1.000
_cell.length_c   1.000
_cell.angle_alpha   90.00
_cell.angle_beta   90.00
_cell.angle_gamma   90.00
#
_symmetry.space_group_name_H-M   'P 1'
#
loop_
_entity.id
_entity.type
_entity.pdbx_description
1 polymer ?
#
loop_
_entity_poly.entity_id
_entity_poly.type
_entity_poly.pdbx_seq_one_letter_code
_entity_poly.pdbx_strand_id
1 'polypeptide(L)'
;MKVILLFIWLVMVFTHYSYAQATDTITIKTFAKENPVVQFNYREPANYDITLKSKYRLLIYFGGRNTTGENEVKSKSWGTWCDKNGVFLIVPSYKNDNYWEPQKWSGKALLEAITQLQRKYPNICDDKLLFYGYSAGAQCSNLFPAWIPEKSRAYASHACGVFHKPSERMKKVFGLITCGDADRQRLIINHRFIEDYRKLGINILWKSFPNHPHDVPWGSTYLAQAFLEYYHKLYACDLDSTIPRPKESRKPIFVGDDIDGAIYPIDSPIGKQIYQEDRVCFFSKELADAWVKSATMP
;
A
#
# COMPACT_ATOMS: atom_id res chain seq x y z
N MET A 1 -28.33 60.07 -29.13
CA MET A 1 -27.06 59.59 -28.57
C MET A 1 -27.28 58.20 -27.94
N LYS A 2 -26.83 57.13 -28.62
CA LYS A 2 -26.92 55.78 -28.13
C LYS A 2 -25.54 55.42 -27.56
N VAL A 3 -25.49 55.18 -26.25
CA VAL A 3 -24.29 54.72 -25.56
C VAL A 3 -24.23 53.19 -25.71
N ILE A 4 -23.22 52.69 -26.41
CA ILE A 4 -22.94 51.27 -26.57
C ILE A 4 -22.01 50.88 -25.40
N LEU A 5 -22.53 50.11 -24.44
CA LEU A 5 -21.76 49.47 -23.37
C LEU A 5 -21.10 48.21 -23.94
N LEU A 6 -19.80 48.28 -24.13
CA LEU A 6 -18.97 47.11 -24.50
C LEU A 6 -18.66 46.29 -23.23
N PHE A 7 -19.30 45.14 -23.08
CA PHE A 7 -18.96 44.17 -22.06
C PHE A 7 -17.74 43.37 -22.53
N ILE A 8 -16.57 43.67 -21.95
CA ILE A 8 -15.37 42.85 -22.12
C ILE A 8 -15.47 41.67 -21.15
N TRP A 9 -15.78 40.48 -21.67
CA TRP A 9 -15.66 39.23 -20.94
C TRP A 9 -14.18 38.86 -20.86
N LEU A 10 -13.56 39.06 -19.70
CA LEU A 10 -12.22 38.55 -19.39
C LEU A 10 -12.33 37.06 -19.10
N VAL A 11 -12.14 36.23 -20.12
CA VAL A 11 -12.02 34.79 -19.94
C VAL A 11 -10.66 34.51 -19.33
N MET A 12 -10.61 34.36 -17.98
CA MET A 12 -9.44 33.79 -17.33
C MET A 12 -9.35 32.31 -17.68
N VAL A 13 -8.53 32.00 -18.67
CA VAL A 13 -8.12 30.65 -18.97
C VAL A 13 -7.14 30.23 -17.88
N PHE A 14 -7.64 29.56 -16.85
CA PHE A 14 -6.78 28.83 -15.91
C PHE A 14 -6.15 27.67 -16.69
N THR A 15 -4.99 27.90 -17.29
CA THR A 15 -4.14 26.81 -17.75
C THR A 15 -3.66 26.06 -16.53
N HIS A 16 -4.31 24.94 -16.21
CA HIS A 16 -3.79 23.96 -15.28
C HIS A 16 -2.53 23.38 -15.93
N TYR A 17 -1.40 23.97 -15.68
CA TYR A 17 -0.11 23.32 -15.92
C TYR A 17 -0.03 22.13 -14.98
N SER A 18 -0.41 20.97 -15.50
CA SER A 18 -0.07 19.70 -14.85
C SER A 18 1.44 19.55 -14.97
N TYR A 19 2.17 20.07 -13.99
CA TYR A 19 3.58 19.76 -13.87
C TYR A 19 3.67 18.24 -13.65
N ALA A 20 4.19 17.54 -14.66
CA ALA A 20 4.60 16.16 -14.46
C ALA A 20 5.63 16.18 -13.31
N GLN A 21 5.23 15.62 -12.18
CA GLN A 21 6.07 15.67 -10.99
C GLN A 21 7.40 14.97 -11.26
N ALA A 22 8.49 15.62 -10.93
CA ALA A 22 9.82 15.11 -11.17
C ALA A 22 10.02 13.80 -10.39
N THR A 23 10.42 12.77 -11.10
CA THR A 23 10.96 11.54 -10.51
C THR A 23 12.47 11.64 -10.50
N ASP A 24 13.11 11.08 -9.47
CA ASP A 24 14.56 11.07 -9.33
C ASP A 24 15.04 9.68 -8.89
N THR A 25 16.34 9.44 -8.88
CA THR A 25 16.90 8.11 -8.66
C THR A 25 18.04 8.14 -7.65
N ILE A 26 17.99 7.22 -6.70
CA ILE A 26 19.09 6.90 -5.79
C ILE A 26 19.74 5.62 -6.28
N THR A 27 21.06 5.60 -6.38
CA THR A 27 21.83 4.43 -6.79
C THR A 27 22.62 3.88 -5.60
N ILE A 28 22.36 2.63 -5.25
CA ILE A 28 23.01 1.94 -4.13
C ILE A 28 23.96 0.87 -4.68
N LYS A 29 25.21 0.90 -4.23
CA LYS A 29 26.14 -0.22 -4.40
C LYS A 29 25.84 -1.30 -3.37
N THR A 30 25.78 -2.54 -3.81
CA THR A 30 25.53 -3.68 -2.94
C THR A 30 26.73 -4.66 -3.00
N PHE A 31 26.78 -5.57 -2.05
CA PHE A 31 27.73 -6.68 -2.08
C PHE A 31 27.19 -7.91 -2.82
N ALA A 32 25.95 -7.85 -3.33
CA ALA A 32 25.36 -8.95 -4.08
C ALA A 32 26.00 -9.04 -5.47
N LYS A 33 26.65 -10.17 -5.75
CA LYS A 33 27.41 -10.38 -7.00
C LYS A 33 26.55 -10.16 -8.25
N GLU A 34 25.28 -10.58 -8.20
CA GLU A 34 24.33 -10.46 -9.32
C GLU A 34 23.60 -9.13 -9.37
N ASN A 35 23.65 -8.36 -8.28
CA ASN A 35 23.04 -7.04 -8.14
C ASN A 35 24.05 -6.05 -7.54
N PRO A 36 25.21 -5.81 -8.19
CA PRO A 36 26.24 -4.94 -7.61
C PRO A 36 25.79 -3.49 -7.48
N VAL A 37 24.77 -3.11 -8.24
CA VAL A 37 24.16 -1.78 -8.23
C VAL A 37 22.63 -1.91 -8.33
N VAL A 38 21.92 -1.21 -7.47
CA VAL A 38 20.45 -1.13 -7.48
C VAL A 38 20.01 0.31 -7.57
N GLN A 39 19.06 0.58 -8.45
CA GLN A 39 18.39 1.86 -8.55
C GLN A 39 17.10 1.87 -7.74
N PHE A 40 16.88 2.94 -7.01
CA PHE A 40 15.65 3.27 -6.30
C PHE A 40 15.09 4.54 -6.93
N ASN A 41 14.06 4.39 -7.75
CA ASN A 41 13.36 5.53 -8.30
C ASN A 41 12.38 6.04 -7.24
N TYR A 42 12.28 7.35 -7.08
CA TYR A 42 11.38 7.93 -6.11
C TYR A 42 10.67 9.16 -6.66
N ARG A 43 9.60 9.50 -6.00
CA ARG A 43 8.79 10.67 -6.25
C ARG A 43 8.41 11.33 -4.94
N GLU A 44 8.60 12.63 -4.83
CA GLU A 44 8.06 13.42 -3.74
C GLU A 44 6.57 13.70 -3.94
N PRO A 45 5.76 13.86 -2.89
CA PRO A 45 4.39 14.29 -3.04
C PRO A 45 4.31 15.74 -3.52
N ALA A 46 3.28 16.07 -4.32
CA ALA A 46 3.14 17.40 -4.93
C ALA A 46 3.08 18.55 -3.92
N ASN A 47 2.66 18.26 -2.71
CA ASN A 47 2.55 19.22 -1.61
C ASN A 47 3.70 19.14 -0.61
N TYR A 48 4.86 18.60 -1.02
CA TYR A 48 6.02 18.55 -0.15
C TYR A 48 6.48 19.95 0.23
N ASP A 49 6.64 20.16 1.54
CA ASP A 49 7.15 21.42 2.10
C ASP A 49 8.21 21.10 3.17
N ILE A 50 9.46 21.47 2.89
CA ILE A 50 10.59 21.25 3.78
C ILE A 50 10.48 22.04 5.09
N THR A 51 9.69 23.12 5.10
CA THR A 51 9.51 23.99 6.29
C THR A 51 8.53 23.40 7.30
N LEU A 52 7.69 22.45 6.86
CA LEU A 52 6.75 21.80 7.76
C LEU A 52 7.49 20.86 8.72
N LYS A 53 7.15 20.96 9.99
CA LYS A 53 7.63 20.03 11.02
C LYS A 53 7.00 18.64 10.92
N SER A 54 5.95 18.49 10.11
CA SER A 54 5.29 17.22 9.85
C SER A 54 6.25 16.24 9.18
N LYS A 55 6.27 15.01 9.66
CA LYS A 55 7.11 13.98 9.07
C LYS A 55 6.34 13.28 7.95
N TYR A 56 6.91 13.34 6.75
CA TYR A 56 6.39 12.62 5.60
C TYR A 56 6.68 11.13 5.71
N ARG A 57 5.73 10.30 5.28
CA ARG A 57 5.88 8.83 5.25
C ARG A 57 6.43 8.35 3.93
N LEU A 58 6.85 7.09 3.92
CA LEU A 58 7.31 6.39 2.73
C LEU A 58 6.36 5.24 2.39
N LEU A 59 5.96 5.17 1.13
CA LEU A 59 5.41 3.97 0.51
C LEU A 59 6.50 3.31 -0.33
N ILE A 60 6.85 2.09 0.03
CA ILE A 60 7.73 1.22 -0.74
C ILE A 60 6.86 0.39 -1.67
N TYR A 61 6.97 0.65 -2.98
CA TYR A 61 6.22 -0.05 -4.00
C TYR A 61 7.11 -1.05 -4.74
N PHE A 62 6.82 -2.31 -4.61
CA PHE A 62 7.52 -3.38 -5.31
C PHE A 62 6.71 -3.84 -6.51
N GLY A 63 7.22 -3.60 -7.71
CA GLY A 63 6.62 -4.06 -8.96
C GLY A 63 6.72 -5.58 -9.14
N GLY A 64 6.01 -6.10 -10.12
CA GLY A 64 6.07 -7.53 -10.49
C GLY A 64 7.46 -7.94 -11.04
N ARG A 65 7.58 -9.21 -11.40
CA ARG A 65 8.82 -9.71 -12.03
C ARG A 65 9.12 -8.93 -13.32
N ASN A 66 10.36 -8.56 -13.51
CA ASN A 66 10.88 -7.81 -14.67
C ASN A 66 10.37 -6.36 -14.81
N THR A 67 9.67 -5.82 -13.84
CA THR A 67 9.38 -4.38 -13.82
C THR A 67 10.59 -3.60 -13.32
N THR A 68 10.65 -2.33 -13.68
CA THR A 68 11.69 -1.41 -13.23
C THR A 68 11.08 -0.32 -12.35
N GLY A 69 11.84 0.15 -11.38
CA GLY A 69 11.42 1.26 -10.54
C GLY A 69 11.10 2.52 -11.37
N GLU A 70 11.80 2.73 -12.47
CA GLU A 70 11.55 3.84 -13.39
C GLU A 70 10.15 3.81 -14.01
N ASN A 71 9.65 2.63 -14.35
CA ASN A 71 8.31 2.49 -14.92
C ASN A 71 7.23 2.61 -13.85
N GLU A 72 7.40 1.91 -12.72
CA GLU A 72 6.39 1.84 -11.66
C GLU A 72 6.25 3.17 -10.89
N VAL A 73 7.32 3.94 -10.72
CA VAL A 73 7.27 5.27 -10.07
C VAL A 73 6.39 6.27 -10.83
N LYS A 74 6.19 6.04 -12.14
CA LYS A 74 5.32 6.83 -13.02
C LYS A 74 3.85 6.41 -12.95
N SER A 75 3.51 5.41 -12.13
CA SER A 75 2.12 4.97 -11.95
C SER A 75 1.23 6.15 -11.56
N LYS A 76 0.28 6.49 -12.45
CA LYS A 76 -0.63 7.61 -12.22
C LYS A 76 -1.49 7.39 -10.98
N SER A 77 -1.98 6.17 -10.78
CA SER A 77 -2.85 5.84 -9.64
C SER A 77 -2.10 6.01 -8.31
N TRP A 78 -0.92 5.39 -8.17
CA TRP A 78 -0.12 5.48 -6.95
C TRP A 78 0.49 6.88 -6.76
N GLY A 79 0.86 7.55 -7.84
CA GLY A 79 1.33 8.93 -7.76
C GLY A 79 0.26 9.88 -7.21
N THR A 80 -0.96 9.82 -7.74
CA THR A 80 -2.10 10.63 -7.24
C THR A 80 -2.42 10.30 -5.78
N TRP A 81 -2.34 9.02 -5.41
CA TRP A 81 -2.54 8.61 -4.02
C TRP A 81 -1.47 9.19 -3.09
N CYS A 82 -0.20 9.16 -3.50
CA CYS A 82 0.91 9.73 -2.74
C CYS A 82 0.76 11.25 -2.56
N ASP A 83 0.37 11.96 -3.62
CA ASP A 83 0.12 13.40 -3.58
C ASP A 83 -1.00 13.75 -2.58
N LYS A 84 -2.12 13.05 -2.67
CA LYS A 84 -3.27 13.24 -1.77
C LYS A 84 -2.92 13.02 -0.30
N ASN A 85 -2.04 12.07 -0.01
CA ASN A 85 -1.74 11.63 1.35
C ASN A 85 -0.43 12.20 1.92
N GLY A 86 0.32 13.01 1.16
CA GLY A 86 1.60 13.53 1.62
C GLY A 86 2.63 12.42 1.85
N VAL A 87 2.69 11.44 0.94
CA VAL A 87 3.55 10.26 1.08
C VAL A 87 4.56 10.22 -0.06
N PHE A 88 5.84 10.01 0.26
CA PHE A 88 6.86 9.72 -0.75
C PHE A 88 6.68 8.31 -1.30
N LEU A 89 6.81 8.18 -2.61
CA LEU A 89 6.85 6.89 -3.29
C LEU A 89 8.30 6.52 -3.59
N ILE A 90 8.73 5.34 -3.17
CA ILE A 90 10.04 4.77 -3.50
C ILE A 90 9.86 3.39 -4.12
N VAL A 91 10.52 3.15 -5.25
CA VAL A 91 10.35 1.95 -6.08
C VAL A 91 11.72 1.38 -6.45
N PRO A 92 12.12 0.24 -5.88
CA PRO A 92 13.38 -0.41 -6.24
C PRO A 92 13.29 -1.10 -7.60
N SER A 93 14.39 -1.03 -8.37
CA SER A 93 14.61 -1.84 -9.57
C SER A 93 15.39 -3.10 -9.22
N TYR A 94 14.75 -4.02 -8.48
CA TYR A 94 15.38 -5.29 -8.15
C TYR A 94 15.39 -6.24 -9.35
N LYS A 95 16.51 -6.93 -9.53
CA LYS A 95 16.71 -7.92 -10.59
C LYS A 95 17.24 -9.20 -9.99
N ASN A 96 17.08 -10.29 -10.73
CA ASN A 96 17.61 -11.61 -10.40
C ASN A 96 17.04 -12.20 -9.10
N ASP A 97 17.55 -13.34 -8.66
CA ASP A 97 16.91 -14.12 -7.62
C ASP A 97 17.17 -13.61 -6.20
N ASN A 98 16.28 -14.00 -5.31
CA ASN A 98 16.36 -13.76 -3.87
C ASN A 98 16.25 -12.29 -3.40
N TYR A 99 15.89 -11.35 -4.27
CA TYR A 99 15.68 -9.96 -3.83
C TYR A 99 14.49 -9.83 -2.86
N TRP A 100 13.57 -10.76 -2.85
CA TRP A 100 12.48 -10.81 -1.87
C TRP A 100 12.92 -11.29 -0.48
N GLU A 101 14.15 -11.77 -0.33
CA GLU A 101 14.75 -12.13 0.97
C GLU A 101 15.57 -10.95 1.53
N PRO A 102 14.95 -10.02 2.30
CA PRO A 102 15.59 -8.75 2.68
C PRO A 102 16.86 -8.93 3.52
N GLN A 103 16.96 -10.04 4.27
CA GLN A 103 18.11 -10.35 5.11
C GLN A 103 19.39 -10.66 4.28
N LYS A 104 19.24 -11.04 3.01
CA LYS A 104 20.39 -11.35 2.16
C LYS A 104 21.13 -10.10 1.72
N TRP A 105 20.45 -9.18 1.03
CA TRP A 105 21.09 -7.95 0.53
C TRP A 105 20.08 -6.81 0.26
N SER A 106 18.89 -7.13 -0.24
CA SER A 106 17.93 -6.15 -0.75
C SER A 106 17.35 -5.24 0.35
N GLY A 107 17.20 -5.77 1.56
CA GLY A 107 16.74 -4.99 2.72
C GLY A 107 17.77 -3.93 3.14
N LYS A 108 19.06 -4.29 3.19
CA LYS A 108 20.12 -3.32 3.49
C LYS A 108 20.20 -2.23 2.43
N ALA A 109 20.04 -2.61 1.15
CA ALA A 109 20.01 -1.64 0.05
C ALA A 109 18.83 -0.67 0.18
N LEU A 110 17.63 -1.17 0.55
CA LEU A 110 16.47 -0.31 0.81
C LEU A 110 16.72 0.66 1.97
N LEU A 111 17.25 0.18 3.10
CA LEU A 111 17.51 1.04 4.25
C LEU A 111 18.55 2.12 3.95
N GLU A 112 19.58 1.80 3.16
CA GLU A 112 20.57 2.78 2.71
C GLU A 112 19.93 3.82 1.77
N ALA A 113 19.06 3.39 0.85
CA ALA A 113 18.32 4.30 -0.02
C ALA A 113 17.42 5.26 0.78
N ILE A 114 16.72 4.75 1.81
CA ILE A 114 15.92 5.57 2.73
C ILE A 114 16.82 6.58 3.46
N THR A 115 17.98 6.16 3.95
CA THR A 115 18.94 7.04 4.62
C THR A 115 19.42 8.16 3.69
N GLN A 116 19.73 7.86 2.43
CA GLN A 116 20.11 8.88 1.45
C GLN A 116 18.95 9.83 1.14
N LEU A 117 17.72 9.30 1.05
CA LEU A 117 16.54 10.11 0.85
C LEU A 117 16.31 11.09 2.03
N GLN A 118 16.52 10.65 3.28
CA GLN A 118 16.44 11.49 4.47
C GLN A 118 17.50 12.59 4.52
N ARG A 119 18.69 12.37 3.97
CA ARG A 119 19.70 13.43 3.83
C ARG A 119 19.23 14.55 2.91
N LYS A 120 18.47 14.20 1.85
CA LYS A 120 17.88 15.17 0.91
C LYS A 120 16.60 15.80 1.45
N TYR A 121 15.80 15.04 2.18
CA TYR A 121 14.49 15.41 2.72
C TYR A 121 14.43 15.10 4.23
N PRO A 122 14.96 16.01 5.09
CA PRO A 122 15.17 15.72 6.52
C PRO A 122 13.91 15.44 7.34
N ASN A 123 12.74 15.83 6.81
CA ASN A 123 11.44 15.60 7.45
C ASN A 123 10.73 14.30 6.99
N ILE A 124 11.45 13.41 6.28
CA ILE A 124 10.97 12.04 6.03
C ILE A 124 11.16 11.18 7.29
N CYS A 125 10.13 10.42 7.61
CA CYS A 125 10.12 9.43 8.67
C CYS A 125 10.53 8.05 8.13
N ASP A 126 11.50 7.40 8.75
CA ASP A 126 11.96 6.04 8.40
C ASP A 126 11.32 4.93 9.26
N ASP A 127 10.40 5.30 10.12
CA ASP A 127 9.52 4.40 10.85
C ASP A 127 8.10 4.46 10.27
N LYS A 128 7.29 3.44 10.59
CA LYS A 128 5.91 3.34 10.11
C LYS A 128 5.80 3.27 8.59
N LEU A 129 6.75 2.58 7.96
CA LEU A 129 6.80 2.36 6.52
C LEU A 129 5.54 1.65 6.03
N LEU A 130 5.10 2.04 4.84
CA LEU A 130 4.02 1.41 4.11
C LEU A 130 4.59 0.59 2.95
N PHE A 131 4.00 -0.57 2.68
CA PHE A 131 4.48 -1.46 1.63
C PHE A 131 3.33 -1.88 0.72
N TYR A 132 3.58 -1.86 -0.57
CA TYR A 132 2.69 -2.42 -1.57
C TYR A 132 3.48 -3.25 -2.57
N GLY A 133 2.87 -4.32 -3.07
CA GLY A 133 3.46 -5.09 -4.15
C GLY A 133 2.50 -6.09 -4.77
N TYR A 134 2.79 -6.46 -6.01
CA TYR A 134 2.03 -7.48 -6.73
C TYR A 134 2.96 -8.55 -7.32
N SER A 135 2.49 -9.79 -7.42
CA SER A 135 3.26 -10.92 -7.95
C SER A 135 4.58 -11.11 -7.21
N ALA A 136 5.73 -11.03 -7.88
CA ALA A 136 7.04 -11.09 -7.25
C ALA A 136 7.26 -9.94 -6.25
N GLY A 137 6.71 -8.75 -6.50
CA GLY A 137 6.73 -7.64 -5.54
C GLY A 137 5.85 -7.88 -4.32
N ALA A 138 4.80 -8.69 -4.44
CA ALA A 138 3.99 -9.09 -3.28
C ALA A 138 4.78 -9.94 -2.28
N GLN A 139 5.75 -10.70 -2.73
CA GLN A 139 6.69 -11.41 -1.85
C GLN A 139 7.51 -10.39 -1.04
N CYS A 140 8.03 -9.33 -1.68
CA CYS A 140 8.73 -8.26 -0.98
C CYS A 140 7.81 -7.53 0.00
N SER A 141 6.59 -7.14 -0.42
CA SER A 141 5.69 -6.34 0.42
C SER A 141 5.25 -7.04 1.70
N ASN A 142 5.35 -8.38 1.81
CA ASN A 142 5.13 -9.10 3.05
C ASN A 142 6.42 -9.50 3.78
N LEU A 143 7.49 -9.86 3.05
CA LEU A 143 8.74 -10.33 3.66
C LEU A 143 9.56 -9.19 4.28
N PHE A 144 9.55 -8.00 3.67
CA PHE A 144 10.25 -6.83 4.21
C PHE A 144 9.66 -6.36 5.54
N PRO A 145 8.33 -6.14 5.70
CA PRO A 145 7.76 -5.81 7.00
C PRO A 145 7.98 -6.90 8.05
N ALA A 146 8.03 -8.17 7.67
CA ALA A 146 8.34 -9.26 8.61
C ALA A 146 9.80 -9.23 9.08
N TRP A 147 10.71 -8.71 8.27
CA TRP A 147 12.11 -8.53 8.61
C TRP A 147 12.33 -7.33 9.56
N ILE A 148 11.61 -6.21 9.35
CA ILE A 148 11.69 -4.98 10.16
C ILE A 148 10.32 -4.56 10.71
N PRO A 149 9.62 -5.41 11.48
CA PRO A 149 8.26 -5.13 11.92
C PRO A 149 8.15 -3.86 12.79
N GLU A 150 9.22 -3.51 13.52
CA GLU A 150 9.28 -2.30 14.33
C GLU A 150 9.25 -1.00 13.53
N LYS A 151 9.75 -1.04 12.28
CA LYS A 151 9.72 0.09 11.33
C LYS A 151 8.49 0.07 10.42
N SER A 152 7.71 -1.01 10.44
CA SER A 152 6.61 -1.24 9.50
C SER A 152 5.27 -0.86 10.11
N ARG A 153 4.38 -0.26 9.30
CA ARG A 153 3.02 0.06 9.71
C ARG A 153 2.01 -0.87 9.07
N ALA A 154 2.00 -0.93 7.75
CA ALA A 154 1.03 -1.71 7.00
C ALA A 154 1.62 -2.19 5.68
N TYR A 155 1.09 -3.30 5.18
CA TYR A 155 1.43 -3.82 3.86
C TYR A 155 0.20 -4.33 3.12
N ALA A 156 0.24 -4.23 1.80
CA ALA A 156 -0.75 -4.83 0.92
C ALA A 156 -0.03 -5.67 -0.14
N SER A 157 -0.42 -6.93 -0.27
CA SER A 157 0.21 -7.92 -1.16
C SER A 157 -0.82 -8.53 -2.07
N HIS A 158 -0.67 -8.35 -3.40
CA HIS A 158 -1.57 -8.93 -4.39
C HIS A 158 -0.93 -10.10 -5.14
N ALA A 159 -1.66 -11.23 -5.24
CA ALA A 159 -1.23 -12.44 -5.96
C ALA A 159 0.15 -12.96 -5.49
N CYS A 160 0.36 -13.01 -4.18
CA CYS A 160 1.62 -13.42 -3.57
C CYS A 160 1.80 -14.94 -3.62
N GLY A 161 3.00 -15.38 -3.99
CA GLY A 161 3.36 -16.80 -4.06
C GLY A 161 4.29 -17.29 -2.96
N VAL A 162 4.85 -16.39 -2.14
CA VAL A 162 5.76 -16.74 -1.04
C VAL A 162 5.50 -15.80 0.15
N PHE A 163 5.27 -16.40 1.30
CA PHE A 163 5.08 -15.68 2.55
C PHE A 163 6.14 -16.07 3.59
N HIS A 164 6.40 -15.16 4.51
CA HIS A 164 7.17 -15.50 5.70
C HIS A 164 6.33 -16.37 6.65
N LYS A 165 7.01 -17.06 7.55
CA LYS A 165 6.33 -17.76 8.63
C LYS A 165 5.68 -16.72 9.58
N PRO A 166 4.39 -16.85 9.91
CA PRO A 166 3.73 -15.96 10.86
C PRO A 166 4.46 -15.92 12.21
N SER A 167 4.53 -14.73 12.82
CA SER A 167 5.18 -14.53 14.10
C SER A 167 4.49 -13.46 14.94
N GLU A 168 4.62 -13.56 16.24
CA GLU A 168 4.11 -12.60 17.23
C GLU A 168 4.62 -11.16 16.98
N ARG A 169 5.81 -11.01 16.39
CA ARG A 169 6.38 -9.70 16.06
C ARG A 169 5.51 -8.91 15.07
N MET A 170 4.72 -9.61 14.26
CA MET A 170 3.83 -9.02 13.25
C MET A 170 2.50 -8.52 13.81
N LYS A 171 2.18 -8.73 15.09
CA LYS A 171 0.89 -8.29 15.70
C LYS A 171 0.63 -6.78 15.60
N LYS A 172 1.66 -5.97 15.39
CA LYS A 172 1.55 -4.52 15.26
C LYS A 172 1.66 -4.02 13.81
N VAL A 173 1.75 -4.94 12.85
CA VAL A 173 1.83 -4.62 11.42
C VAL A 173 0.55 -5.09 10.75
N PHE A 174 -0.16 -4.18 10.12
CA PHE A 174 -1.44 -4.47 9.50
C PHE A 174 -1.23 -5.02 8.08
N GLY A 175 -1.92 -6.10 7.74
CA GLY A 175 -1.79 -6.78 6.46
C GLY A 175 -3.08 -6.83 5.68
N LEU A 176 -2.99 -6.55 4.38
CA LEU A 176 -4.01 -6.83 3.38
C LEU A 176 -3.42 -7.83 2.38
N ILE A 177 -4.14 -8.91 2.17
CA ILE A 177 -3.83 -9.90 1.13
C ILE A 177 -4.97 -9.93 0.13
N THR A 178 -4.65 -9.88 -1.15
CA THR A 178 -5.64 -9.98 -2.23
C THR A 178 -5.14 -10.93 -3.32
N CYS A 179 -6.09 -11.58 -4.02
CA CYS A 179 -5.76 -12.50 -5.12
C CYS A 179 -6.94 -12.61 -6.08
N GLY A 180 -6.68 -12.90 -7.34
CA GLY A 180 -7.72 -13.39 -8.24
C GLY A 180 -8.06 -14.85 -7.93
N ASP A 181 -9.33 -15.24 -7.98
CA ASP A 181 -9.74 -16.60 -7.67
C ASP A 181 -9.37 -17.61 -8.78
N ALA A 182 -9.20 -17.12 -10.02
CA ALA A 182 -8.69 -17.93 -11.13
C ALA A 182 -7.16 -18.15 -11.09
N ASP A 183 -6.42 -17.40 -10.25
CA ASP A 183 -5.00 -17.68 -9.92
C ASP A 183 -4.91 -18.74 -8.81
N ARG A 184 -5.40 -19.93 -9.10
CA ARG A 184 -5.63 -21.01 -8.12
C ARG A 184 -4.41 -21.35 -7.27
N GLN A 185 -3.22 -21.36 -7.87
CA GLN A 185 -2.01 -21.68 -7.13
C GLN A 185 -1.74 -20.67 -6.01
N ARG A 186 -1.85 -19.38 -6.32
CA ARG A 186 -1.64 -18.32 -5.33
C ARG A 186 -2.80 -18.22 -4.36
N LEU A 187 -4.02 -18.43 -4.82
CA LEU A 187 -5.19 -18.48 -3.95
C LEU A 187 -4.99 -19.47 -2.79
N ILE A 188 -4.59 -20.71 -3.08
CA ILE A 188 -4.33 -21.75 -2.08
C ILE A 188 -3.20 -21.31 -1.11
N ILE A 189 -2.13 -20.73 -1.64
CA ILE A 189 -1.00 -20.26 -0.81
C ILE A 189 -1.46 -19.13 0.12
N ASN A 190 -2.25 -18.18 -0.39
CA ASN A 190 -2.76 -17.06 0.39
C ASN A 190 -3.70 -17.54 1.51
N HIS A 191 -4.63 -18.44 1.23
CA HIS A 191 -5.54 -19.00 2.26
C HIS A 191 -4.77 -19.67 3.40
N ARG A 192 -3.78 -20.51 3.10
CA ARG A 192 -2.93 -21.16 4.11
C ARG A 192 -2.20 -20.13 4.99
N PHE A 193 -1.65 -19.11 4.39
CA PHE A 193 -0.98 -18.03 5.11
C PHE A 193 -1.94 -17.28 6.04
N ILE A 194 -3.13 -16.92 5.57
CA ILE A 194 -4.15 -16.23 6.34
C ILE A 194 -4.63 -17.10 7.51
N GLU A 195 -4.85 -18.38 7.28
CA GLU A 195 -5.22 -19.34 8.32
C GLU A 195 -4.16 -19.40 9.43
N ASP A 196 -2.88 -19.47 9.08
CA ASP A 196 -1.79 -19.52 10.04
C ASP A 196 -1.69 -18.22 10.86
N TYR A 197 -1.97 -17.05 10.26
CA TYR A 197 -2.06 -15.79 10.99
C TYR A 197 -3.25 -15.74 11.96
N ARG A 198 -4.40 -16.25 11.53
CA ARG A 198 -5.59 -16.34 12.39
C ARG A 198 -5.36 -17.22 13.62
N LYS A 199 -4.61 -18.31 13.48
CA LYS A 199 -4.21 -19.17 14.62
C LYS A 199 -3.38 -18.42 15.68
N LEU A 200 -2.63 -17.38 15.28
CA LEU A 200 -1.91 -16.49 16.19
C LEU A 200 -2.75 -15.31 16.71
N GLY A 201 -4.02 -15.23 16.33
CA GLY A 201 -4.90 -14.11 16.70
C GLY A 201 -4.55 -12.80 15.97
N ILE A 202 -3.84 -12.88 14.84
CA ILE A 202 -3.48 -11.70 14.03
C ILE A 202 -4.53 -11.55 12.92
N ASN A 203 -5.13 -10.37 12.84
CA ASN A 203 -6.10 -10.08 11.79
C ASN A 203 -5.39 -9.67 10.50
N ILE A 204 -5.62 -10.43 9.43
CA ILE A 204 -5.24 -10.09 8.06
C ILE A 204 -6.51 -9.81 7.28
N LEU A 205 -6.60 -8.64 6.67
CA LEU A 205 -7.67 -8.33 5.74
C LEU A 205 -7.47 -9.14 4.46
N TRP A 206 -8.52 -9.80 4.00
CA TRP A 206 -8.50 -10.65 2.83
C TRP A 206 -9.57 -10.24 1.83
N LYS A 207 -9.26 -10.37 0.52
CA LYS A 207 -10.25 -10.24 -0.56
C LYS A 207 -9.83 -11.07 -1.76
N SER A 208 -10.72 -11.94 -2.25
CA SER A 208 -10.61 -12.54 -3.58
C SER A 208 -11.35 -11.69 -4.63
N PHE A 209 -10.91 -11.78 -5.89
CA PHE A 209 -11.53 -11.11 -7.03
C PHE A 209 -11.99 -12.17 -8.02
N PRO A 210 -13.32 -12.31 -8.24
CA PRO A 210 -13.90 -13.36 -9.07
C PRO A 210 -13.42 -13.29 -10.52
N ASN A 211 -13.09 -14.47 -11.09
CA ASN A 211 -12.66 -14.67 -12.48
C ASN A 211 -11.36 -13.93 -12.89
N HIS A 212 -10.61 -13.38 -11.94
CA HIS A 212 -9.32 -12.79 -12.23
C HIS A 212 -8.20 -13.83 -12.17
N PRO A 213 -7.38 -13.94 -13.24
CA PRO A 213 -6.18 -14.77 -13.27
C PRO A 213 -5.03 -14.08 -12.52
N HIS A 214 -3.78 -14.33 -12.92
CA HIS A 214 -2.60 -13.67 -12.37
C HIS A 214 -2.43 -12.24 -12.94
N ASP A 215 -3.37 -11.36 -12.65
CA ASP A 215 -3.39 -9.93 -13.01
C ASP A 215 -3.62 -9.04 -11.79
N VAL A 216 -3.74 -7.73 -11.98
CA VAL A 216 -4.01 -6.76 -10.91
C VAL A 216 -5.28 -6.00 -11.25
N PRO A 217 -6.46 -6.46 -10.81
CA PRO A 217 -7.71 -5.75 -11.06
C PRO A 217 -7.74 -4.39 -10.35
N TRP A 218 -8.48 -3.45 -10.91
CA TRP A 218 -8.64 -2.12 -10.31
C TRP A 218 -9.16 -2.17 -8.88
N GLY A 219 -10.07 -3.08 -8.59
CA GLY A 219 -10.59 -3.31 -7.25
C GLY A 219 -9.49 -3.64 -6.23
N SER A 220 -8.48 -4.44 -6.62
CA SER A 220 -7.34 -4.75 -5.76
C SER A 220 -6.50 -3.51 -5.46
N THR A 221 -6.19 -2.70 -6.48
CA THR A 221 -5.44 -1.44 -6.32
C THR A 221 -6.22 -0.46 -5.44
N TYR A 222 -7.52 -0.29 -5.69
CA TYR A 222 -8.40 0.58 -4.90
C TYR A 222 -8.42 0.16 -3.43
N LEU A 223 -8.62 -1.13 -3.14
CA LEU A 223 -8.66 -1.64 -1.78
C LEU A 223 -7.31 -1.47 -1.08
N ALA A 224 -6.20 -1.74 -1.78
CA ALA A 224 -4.86 -1.52 -1.24
C ALA A 224 -4.62 -0.05 -0.88
N GLN A 225 -5.03 0.88 -1.74
CA GLN A 225 -4.94 2.33 -1.49
C GLN A 225 -5.81 2.75 -0.29
N ALA A 226 -7.05 2.31 -0.21
CA ALA A 226 -7.94 2.61 0.91
C ALA A 226 -7.40 2.05 2.23
N PHE A 227 -6.88 0.82 2.21
CA PHE A 227 -6.29 0.15 3.37
C PHE A 227 -5.03 0.89 3.86
N LEU A 228 -4.10 1.20 3.00
CA LEU A 228 -2.87 1.91 3.36
C LEU A 228 -3.16 3.34 3.81
N GLU A 229 -4.12 4.04 3.18
CA GLU A 229 -4.57 5.37 3.62
C GLU A 229 -5.16 5.33 5.02
N TYR A 230 -6.01 4.35 5.32
CA TYR A 230 -6.61 4.18 6.64
C TYR A 230 -5.54 4.03 7.73
N TYR A 231 -4.59 3.10 7.57
CA TYR A 231 -3.56 2.87 8.58
C TYR A 231 -2.46 3.96 8.60
N HIS A 232 -2.25 4.65 7.50
CA HIS A 232 -1.43 5.86 7.47
C HIS A 232 -2.02 6.96 8.36
N LYS A 233 -3.33 7.23 8.23
CA LYS A 233 -4.03 8.28 8.98
C LYS A 233 -4.31 7.90 10.43
N LEU A 234 -4.65 6.67 10.72
CA LEU A 234 -5.01 6.20 12.05
C LEU A 234 -3.88 6.44 13.08
N TYR A 235 -2.64 6.30 12.64
CA TYR A 235 -1.46 6.40 13.49
C TYR A 235 -0.56 7.59 13.16
N ALA A 236 -1.09 8.59 12.52
CA ALA A 236 -0.36 9.80 12.17
C ALA A 236 -0.12 10.67 13.43
N CYS A 237 0.76 10.20 14.33
CA CYS A 237 1.08 10.92 15.57
C CYS A 237 1.72 12.28 15.33
N ASP A 238 2.33 12.47 14.17
CA ASP A 238 3.13 13.66 13.83
C ASP A 238 2.47 14.53 12.74
N LEU A 239 1.28 14.14 12.25
CA LEU A 239 0.48 14.97 11.35
C LEU A 239 -0.29 16.01 12.15
N ASP A 240 -0.51 17.14 11.51
CA ASP A 240 -1.31 18.24 12.03
C ASP A 240 -2.59 17.73 12.72
N SER A 241 -2.82 18.17 13.94
CA SER A 241 -3.99 17.79 14.76
C SER A 241 -5.34 18.12 14.10
N THR A 242 -5.33 18.93 13.05
CA THR A 242 -6.51 19.30 12.26
C THR A 242 -6.99 18.20 11.32
N ILE A 243 -6.15 17.17 11.01
CA ILE A 243 -6.54 16.07 10.15
C ILE A 243 -7.41 15.09 10.92
N PRO A 244 -8.68 14.86 10.51
CA PRO A 244 -9.55 13.88 11.14
C PRO A 244 -8.90 12.49 11.10
N ARG A 245 -8.76 11.87 12.27
CA ARG A 245 -8.25 10.50 12.38
C ARG A 245 -9.39 9.50 12.27
N PRO A 246 -9.24 8.41 11.50
CA PRO A 246 -10.17 7.30 11.53
C PRO A 246 -10.30 6.76 12.96
N LYS A 247 -11.48 6.29 13.31
CA LYS A 247 -11.73 5.62 14.59
C LYS A 247 -11.69 4.12 14.37
N GLU A 248 -10.80 3.45 15.06
CA GLU A 248 -10.77 1.99 15.09
C GLU A 248 -11.45 1.47 16.36
N SER A 249 -12.33 0.50 16.20
CA SER A 249 -12.89 -0.22 17.35
C SER A 249 -11.84 -1.17 17.94
N ARG A 250 -11.88 -1.38 19.26
CA ARG A 250 -11.05 -2.39 19.92
C ARG A 250 -11.47 -3.84 19.62
N LYS A 251 -12.69 -4.01 19.12
CA LYS A 251 -13.26 -5.29 18.70
C LYS A 251 -13.79 -5.15 17.28
N PRO A 252 -13.82 -6.23 16.49
CA PRO A 252 -14.44 -6.19 15.17
C PRO A 252 -15.90 -5.73 15.30
N ILE A 253 -16.37 -4.90 14.40
CA ILE A 253 -17.74 -4.38 14.34
C ILE A 253 -18.52 -4.95 13.17
N PHE A 254 -17.80 -5.32 12.09
CA PHE A 254 -18.38 -5.99 10.94
C PHE A 254 -17.59 -7.24 10.61
N VAL A 255 -18.27 -8.16 9.94
CA VAL A 255 -17.69 -9.34 9.31
C VAL A 255 -18.10 -9.35 7.84
N GLY A 256 -17.14 -9.60 6.96
CA GLY A 256 -17.36 -9.86 5.54
C GLY A 256 -17.36 -11.34 5.29
N ASP A 257 -18.16 -11.76 4.33
CA ASP A 257 -18.13 -13.08 3.72
C ASP A 257 -17.44 -12.97 2.37
N ASP A 258 -16.29 -13.64 2.19
CA ASP A 258 -15.53 -13.57 0.95
C ASP A 258 -16.25 -14.30 -0.21
N ILE A 259 -17.21 -15.17 0.09
CA ILE A 259 -17.97 -15.91 -0.92
C ILE A 259 -19.01 -15.02 -1.57
N ASP A 260 -19.84 -14.34 -0.77
CA ASP A 260 -20.92 -13.49 -1.28
C ASP A 260 -20.49 -12.02 -1.49
N GLY A 261 -19.32 -11.64 -0.96
CA GLY A 261 -18.79 -10.28 -1.05
C GLY A 261 -19.51 -9.25 -0.21
N ALA A 262 -20.40 -9.67 0.69
CA ALA A 262 -21.18 -8.79 1.56
C ALA A 262 -20.56 -8.60 2.93
N ILE A 263 -21.01 -7.56 3.65
CA ILE A 263 -20.61 -7.30 5.04
C ILE A 263 -21.85 -7.32 5.94
N TYR A 264 -21.67 -7.82 7.15
CA TYR A 264 -22.71 -7.92 8.14
C TYR A 264 -22.23 -7.39 9.50
N PRO A 265 -23.11 -6.82 10.34
CA PRO A 265 -22.75 -6.58 11.74
C PRO A 265 -22.30 -7.90 12.38
N ILE A 266 -21.21 -7.88 13.15
CA ILE A 266 -20.62 -9.10 13.70
C ILE A 266 -21.58 -9.86 14.62
N ASP A 267 -22.48 -9.13 15.31
CA ASP A 267 -23.47 -9.71 16.23
C ASP A 267 -24.78 -10.14 15.54
N SER A 268 -24.93 -9.89 14.24
CA SER A 268 -26.13 -10.29 13.48
C SER A 268 -26.23 -11.80 13.35
N PRO A 269 -27.46 -12.36 13.16
CA PRO A 269 -27.62 -13.80 12.92
C PRO A 269 -26.78 -14.31 11.76
N ILE A 270 -26.72 -13.58 10.63
CA ILE A 270 -25.92 -13.95 9.45
C ILE A 270 -24.44 -13.87 9.79
N GLY A 271 -23.98 -12.77 10.39
CA GLY A 271 -22.57 -12.59 10.72
C GLY A 271 -22.00 -13.69 11.64
N LYS A 272 -22.85 -14.24 12.53
CA LYS A 272 -22.46 -15.37 13.40
C LYS A 272 -22.37 -16.70 12.67
N GLN A 273 -23.07 -16.86 11.54
CA GLN A 273 -23.11 -18.11 10.76
C GLN A 273 -22.01 -18.22 9.72
N ILE A 274 -21.30 -17.10 9.37
CA ILE A 274 -20.19 -17.14 8.42
C ILE A 274 -19.10 -18.06 8.98
N TYR A 275 -18.68 -19.02 8.18
CA TYR A 275 -17.59 -19.93 8.56
C TYR A 275 -16.29 -19.17 8.84
N GLN A 276 -15.49 -19.70 9.75
CA GLN A 276 -14.29 -19.01 10.19
C GLN A 276 -13.27 -18.81 9.06
N GLU A 277 -13.20 -19.75 8.12
CA GLU A 277 -12.35 -19.71 6.93
C GLU A 277 -12.72 -18.58 5.95
N ASP A 278 -14.02 -18.28 5.82
CA ASP A 278 -14.54 -17.28 4.88
C ASP A 278 -14.68 -15.90 5.52
N ARG A 279 -14.49 -15.83 6.84
CA ARG A 279 -14.74 -14.63 7.63
C ARG A 279 -13.61 -13.62 7.53
N VAL A 280 -13.96 -12.38 7.15
CA VAL A 280 -13.06 -11.22 7.16
C VAL A 280 -13.52 -10.21 8.20
N CYS A 281 -12.71 -9.94 9.23
CA CYS A 281 -13.08 -9.07 10.33
C CYS A 281 -12.68 -7.61 10.10
N PHE A 282 -13.61 -6.68 10.30
CA PHE A 282 -13.37 -5.25 10.16
C PHE A 282 -13.54 -4.53 11.49
N PHE A 283 -12.55 -3.70 11.82
CA PHE A 283 -12.53 -2.86 13.02
C PHE A 283 -13.03 -1.44 12.74
N SER A 284 -13.36 -1.13 11.50
CA SER A 284 -13.95 0.13 11.07
C SER A 284 -14.94 -0.06 9.94
N LYS A 285 -15.96 0.82 9.89
CA LYS A 285 -16.92 0.86 8.79
C LYS A 285 -16.26 1.29 7.48
N GLU A 286 -15.30 2.20 7.56
CA GLU A 286 -14.58 2.76 6.42
C GLU A 286 -13.87 1.67 5.60
N LEU A 287 -13.14 0.76 6.29
CA LEU A 287 -12.49 -0.38 5.63
C LEU A 287 -13.49 -1.41 5.11
N ALA A 288 -14.59 -1.64 5.85
CA ALA A 288 -15.63 -2.55 5.42
C ALA A 288 -16.32 -2.05 4.13
N ASP A 289 -16.67 -0.76 4.07
CA ASP A 289 -17.24 -0.14 2.88
C ASP A 289 -16.27 -0.18 1.67
N ALA A 290 -15.00 0.08 1.90
CA ALA A 290 -13.98 -0.01 0.86
C ALA A 290 -13.81 -1.43 0.32
N TRP A 291 -13.89 -2.42 1.18
CA TRP A 291 -13.81 -3.84 0.83
C TRP A 291 -14.98 -4.27 -0.06
N VAL A 292 -16.22 -3.88 0.28
CA VAL A 292 -17.39 -4.12 -0.56
C VAL A 292 -17.26 -3.40 -1.90
N LYS A 293 -16.94 -2.10 -1.86
CA LYS A 293 -16.83 -1.28 -3.06
C LYS A 293 -15.77 -1.79 -4.03
N SER A 294 -14.70 -2.40 -3.54
CA SER A 294 -13.64 -2.95 -4.39
C SER A 294 -14.12 -4.03 -5.37
N ALA A 295 -15.18 -4.77 -5.02
CA ALA A 295 -15.78 -5.79 -5.88
C ALA A 295 -16.52 -5.22 -7.10
N THR A 296 -16.92 -3.94 -7.06
CA THR A 296 -17.66 -3.27 -8.13
C THR A 296 -16.77 -2.41 -9.03
N MET A 297 -15.46 -2.41 -8.77
CA MET A 297 -14.48 -1.70 -9.59
C MET A 297 -14.16 -2.55 -10.83
N PRO A 298 -14.11 -1.95 -12.03
CA PRO A 298 -13.81 -2.67 -13.27
C PRO A 298 -12.40 -3.24 -13.32
#